data_70f1dfc599e7433162a6aed1b00524c5
#
_entry.id   70f1dfc599e7433162a6aed1b00524c5
#
_cell.length_a   1.000
_cell.length_b   1.000
_cell.length_c   1.000
_cell.angle_alpha   90.00
_cell.angle_beta   90.00
_cell.angle_gamma   90.00
#
_symmetry.space_group_name_H-M   'P 1'
#
loop_
_entity.id
_entity.type
_entity.pdbx_description
1 polymer ?
#
loop_
_entity_poly.entity_id
_entity_poly.type
_entity_poly.pdbx_seq_one_letter_code
_entity_poly.pdbx_strand_id
1 'polypeptide(L)'
;MRIVKDAAERKNEILDAAEELFAARGYEETSTGDILDRVGIARGTLYYHFRSKEEILDALIGRISQTLIARAGKAAEDKSVPVVERIVRTIASLNLETGESSIGHDVLEQVHKPQNALMHQKMQQSLLDGVVPVISSLVEEGNTEGIFHADYPRETTEMLVLYSSIAFDSRFGLTPEQMTCRIQAFIHNTEKLLGVESGSMAAPMARLFQQAF
;
A
#
# COMPACT_ATOMS: atom_id res chain seq x y z
N MET A 1 -9.50 21.12 35.02
CA MET A 1 -9.58 19.66 35.23
C MET A 1 -8.78 19.03 34.08
N ARG A 2 -7.65 18.40 34.32
CA ARG A 2 -6.79 17.78 33.29
C ARG A 2 -7.42 16.46 32.90
N ILE A 3 -8.04 16.39 31.73
CA ILE A 3 -8.59 15.13 31.21
C ILE A 3 -7.39 14.22 30.93
N VAL A 4 -7.25 13.13 31.71
CA VAL A 4 -6.27 12.07 31.46
C VAL A 4 -6.87 11.26 30.31
N LYS A 5 -6.40 11.50 29.10
CA LYS A 5 -6.77 10.68 27.93
C LYS A 5 -6.17 9.28 28.06
N ASP A 6 -6.86 8.28 27.52
CA ASP A 6 -6.35 6.93 27.44
C ASP A 6 -5.02 6.90 26.65
N ALA A 7 -4.14 5.96 27.00
CA ALA A 7 -2.83 5.83 26.37
C ALA A 7 -2.95 5.56 24.84
N ALA A 8 -3.97 4.77 24.43
CA ALA A 8 -4.24 4.51 23.02
C ALA A 8 -4.73 5.76 22.28
N GLU A 9 -5.62 6.55 22.90
CA GLU A 9 -6.10 7.81 22.34
C GLU A 9 -4.95 8.80 22.15
N ARG A 10 -4.07 8.92 23.14
CA ARG A 10 -2.90 9.81 23.06
C ARG A 10 -1.91 9.36 21.98
N LYS A 11 -1.70 8.05 21.85
CA LYS A 11 -0.85 7.49 20.81
C LYS A 11 -1.38 7.85 19.41
N ASN A 12 -2.69 7.76 19.19
CA ASN A 12 -3.34 8.12 17.94
C ASN A 12 -3.21 9.61 17.63
N GLU A 13 -3.42 10.51 18.61
CA GLU A 13 -3.21 11.95 18.43
C GLU A 13 -1.78 12.30 17.98
N ILE A 14 -0.78 11.62 18.53
CA ILE A 14 0.61 11.80 18.11
C ILE A 14 0.80 11.33 16.65
N LEU A 15 0.21 10.19 16.29
CA LEU A 15 0.28 9.67 14.92
C LEU A 15 -0.47 10.58 13.93
N ASP A 16 -1.63 11.12 14.29
CA ASP A 16 -2.40 12.04 13.44
C ASP A 16 -1.62 13.33 13.19
N ALA A 17 -1.02 13.92 14.24
CA ALA A 17 -0.17 15.09 14.10
C ALA A 17 1.10 14.82 13.26
N ALA A 18 1.71 13.65 13.43
CA ALA A 18 2.86 13.25 12.63
C ALA A 18 2.48 13.06 11.16
N GLU A 19 1.32 12.43 10.89
CA GLU A 19 0.79 12.24 9.54
C GLU A 19 0.60 13.58 8.83
N GLU A 20 -0.09 14.54 9.46
CA GLU A 20 -0.27 15.90 8.91
C GLU A 20 1.06 16.60 8.64
N LEU A 21 2.03 16.52 9.56
CA LEU A 21 3.31 17.19 9.42
C LEU A 21 4.19 16.54 8.36
N PHE A 22 4.23 15.20 8.29
CA PHE A 22 4.97 14.48 7.27
C PHE A 22 4.37 14.70 5.88
N ALA A 23 3.05 14.78 5.76
CA ALA A 23 2.38 15.13 4.53
C ALA A 23 2.68 16.57 4.07
N ALA A 24 2.69 17.54 4.98
CA ALA A 24 2.87 18.94 4.63
C ALA A 24 4.30 19.31 4.21
N ARG A 25 5.33 18.78 4.91
CA ARG A 25 6.73 19.19 4.74
C ARG A 25 7.73 18.06 4.63
N GLY A 26 7.29 16.82 4.69
CA GLY A 26 8.14 15.65 4.60
C GLY A 26 8.67 15.16 5.95
N TYR A 27 9.15 13.91 5.94
CA TYR A 27 9.69 13.25 7.14
C TYR A 27 10.96 13.94 7.64
N GLU A 28 11.91 14.23 6.76
CA GLU A 28 13.22 14.79 7.16
C GLU A 28 13.07 16.16 7.81
N GLU A 29 12.25 17.04 7.25
CA GLU A 29 12.03 18.42 7.69
C GLU A 29 11.11 18.53 8.93
N THR A 30 10.57 17.42 9.42
CA THR A 30 9.73 17.38 10.62
C THR A 30 10.53 16.91 11.82
N SER A 31 10.55 17.69 12.90
CA SER A 31 11.17 17.31 14.17
C SER A 31 10.15 16.74 15.16
N THR A 32 10.64 16.04 16.20
CA THR A 32 9.78 15.64 17.33
C THR A 32 9.24 16.86 18.10
N GLY A 33 9.95 17.99 18.07
CA GLY A 33 9.49 19.25 18.63
C GLY A 33 8.24 19.77 17.93
N ASP A 34 8.20 19.71 16.59
CA ASP A 34 7.02 20.12 15.81
C ASP A 34 5.80 19.28 16.15
N ILE A 35 6.00 17.97 16.34
CA ILE A 35 4.91 17.06 16.73
C ILE A 35 4.41 17.40 18.16
N LEU A 36 5.33 17.67 19.09
CA LEU A 36 4.98 18.11 20.45
C LEU A 36 4.12 19.38 20.44
N ASP A 37 4.54 20.38 19.68
CA ASP A 37 3.85 21.66 19.56
C ASP A 37 2.47 21.49 18.91
N ARG A 38 2.38 20.64 17.89
CA ARG A 38 1.12 20.36 17.18
C ARG A 38 0.09 19.66 18.06
N VAL A 39 0.51 18.72 18.91
CA VAL A 39 -0.37 17.97 19.83
C VAL A 39 -0.61 18.75 21.13
N GLY A 40 0.29 19.66 21.48
CA GLY A 40 0.21 20.42 22.75
C GLY A 40 0.56 19.56 23.96
N ILE A 41 1.56 18.67 23.86
CA ILE A 41 1.98 17.76 24.94
C ILE A 41 3.41 18.00 25.40
N ALA A 42 3.70 17.61 26.64
CA ALA A 42 5.05 17.67 27.18
C ALA A 42 5.96 16.60 26.54
N ARG A 43 7.25 16.92 26.45
CA ARG A 43 8.30 16.03 25.91
C ARG A 43 8.27 14.62 26.54
N GLY A 44 8.11 14.54 27.86
CA GLY A 44 8.02 13.27 28.57
C GLY A 44 6.83 12.41 28.14
N THR A 45 5.71 13.04 27.74
CA THR A 45 4.54 12.33 27.24
C THR A 45 4.81 11.69 25.87
N LEU A 46 5.48 12.39 24.96
CA LEU A 46 5.86 11.83 23.67
C LEU A 46 6.80 10.64 23.86
N TYR A 47 7.87 10.82 24.66
CA TYR A 47 8.85 9.76 24.87
C TYR A 47 8.37 8.57 25.70
N TYR A 48 7.24 8.71 26.37
CA TYR A 48 6.52 7.55 26.95
C TYR A 48 5.91 6.66 25.86
N HIS A 49 5.42 7.23 24.75
CA HIS A 49 4.79 6.49 23.67
C HIS A 49 5.75 6.08 22.55
N PHE A 50 6.74 6.93 22.24
CA PHE A 50 7.67 6.74 21.14
C PHE A 50 9.07 7.20 21.49
N ARG A 51 10.05 6.35 21.29
CA ARG A 51 11.46 6.62 21.65
C ARG A 51 12.18 7.53 20.64
N SER A 52 11.68 7.56 19.39
CA SER A 52 12.30 8.32 18.29
C SER A 52 11.26 8.75 17.25
N LYS A 53 11.65 9.69 16.37
CA LYS A 53 10.86 10.07 15.19
C LYS A 53 10.65 8.87 14.24
N GLU A 54 11.65 8.00 14.15
CA GLU A 54 11.56 6.80 13.33
C GLU A 54 10.50 5.81 13.87
N GLU A 55 10.41 5.63 15.19
CA GLU A 55 9.38 4.79 15.80
C GLU A 55 7.96 5.35 15.56
N ILE A 56 7.81 6.69 15.50
CA ILE A 56 6.55 7.32 15.10
C ILE A 56 6.24 7.00 13.63
N LEU A 57 7.23 7.10 12.74
CA LEU A 57 7.08 6.76 11.34
C LEU A 57 6.70 5.28 11.15
N ASP A 58 7.36 4.37 11.85
CA ASP A 58 7.06 2.93 11.79
C ASP A 58 5.63 2.64 12.23
N ALA A 59 5.17 3.27 13.31
CA ALA A 59 3.81 3.11 13.80
C ALA A 59 2.77 3.71 12.84
N LEU A 60 3.08 4.84 12.21
CA LEU A 60 2.22 5.47 11.20
C LEU A 60 2.09 4.59 9.95
N ILE A 61 3.22 4.10 9.42
CA ILE A 61 3.24 3.17 8.28
C ILE A 61 2.47 1.91 8.62
N GLY A 62 2.68 1.34 9.81
CA GLY A 62 1.95 0.17 10.28
C GLY A 62 0.43 0.40 10.30
N ARG A 63 -0.04 1.56 10.78
CA ARG A 63 -1.46 1.93 10.81
C ARG A 63 -2.06 2.01 9.40
N ILE A 64 -1.38 2.69 8.48
CA ILE A 64 -1.82 2.84 7.09
C ILE A 64 -1.84 1.49 6.39
N SER A 65 -0.75 0.73 6.49
CA SER A 65 -0.64 -0.59 5.86
C SER A 65 -1.68 -1.56 6.38
N GLN A 66 -1.94 -1.60 7.70
CA GLN A 66 -2.97 -2.47 8.27
C GLN A 66 -4.36 -2.15 7.70
N THR A 67 -4.68 -0.88 7.48
CA THR A 67 -5.95 -0.48 6.87
C THR A 67 -6.05 -0.99 5.43
N LEU A 68 -4.97 -0.85 4.64
CA LEU A 68 -4.93 -1.33 3.26
C LEU A 68 -5.01 -2.86 3.18
N ILE A 69 -4.23 -3.55 4.03
CA ILE A 69 -4.22 -5.02 4.08
C ILE A 69 -5.59 -5.57 4.51
N ALA A 70 -6.27 -4.92 5.47
CA ALA A 70 -7.62 -5.30 5.87
C ALA A 70 -8.64 -5.13 4.74
N ARG A 71 -8.55 -4.04 3.95
CA ARG A 71 -9.39 -3.85 2.75
C ARG A 71 -9.11 -4.93 1.71
N ALA A 72 -7.83 -5.22 1.45
CA ALA A 72 -7.40 -6.26 0.53
C ALA A 72 -7.93 -7.64 0.96
N GLY A 73 -7.80 -8.00 2.23
CA GLY A 73 -8.33 -9.24 2.80
C GLY A 73 -9.85 -9.36 2.61
N LYS A 74 -10.59 -8.29 2.92
CA LYS A 74 -12.04 -8.26 2.72
C LYS A 74 -12.45 -8.45 1.26
N ALA A 75 -11.73 -7.83 0.31
CA ALA A 75 -11.98 -8.02 -1.12
C ALA A 75 -11.64 -9.46 -1.57
N ALA A 76 -10.59 -10.05 -1.00
CA ALA A 76 -10.16 -11.42 -1.28
C ALA A 76 -11.15 -12.48 -0.76
N GLU A 77 -11.91 -12.20 0.28
CA GLU A 77 -12.88 -13.13 0.88
C GLU A 77 -14.23 -13.19 0.15
N ASP A 78 -14.52 -12.27 -0.78
CA ASP A 78 -15.81 -12.22 -1.50
C ASP A 78 -15.96 -13.35 -2.52
N LYS A 79 -16.35 -14.54 -2.06
CA LYS A 79 -16.58 -15.72 -2.90
C LYS A 79 -17.82 -15.63 -3.81
N SER A 80 -18.53 -14.51 -3.82
CA SER A 80 -19.64 -14.29 -4.75
C SER A 80 -19.17 -14.00 -6.18
N VAL A 81 -17.86 -13.72 -6.36
CA VAL A 81 -17.25 -13.44 -7.66
C VAL A 81 -16.08 -14.39 -7.95
N PRO A 82 -15.76 -14.64 -9.24
CA PRO A 82 -14.64 -15.52 -9.63
C PRO A 82 -13.29 -15.07 -9.05
N VAL A 83 -12.36 -16.01 -8.87
CA VAL A 83 -11.04 -15.75 -8.28
C VAL A 83 -10.26 -14.65 -9.00
N VAL A 84 -10.31 -14.59 -10.33
CA VAL A 84 -9.68 -13.53 -11.15
C VAL A 84 -10.23 -12.15 -10.77
N GLU A 85 -11.54 -12.02 -10.63
CA GLU A 85 -12.19 -10.77 -10.22
C GLU A 85 -11.82 -10.39 -8.79
N ARG A 86 -11.70 -11.36 -7.89
CA ARG A 86 -11.25 -11.15 -6.51
C ARG A 86 -9.82 -10.61 -6.48
N ILE A 87 -8.90 -11.15 -7.26
CA ILE A 87 -7.53 -10.63 -7.40
C ILE A 87 -7.57 -9.17 -7.86
N VAL A 88 -8.34 -8.84 -8.90
CA VAL A 88 -8.47 -7.48 -9.42
C VAL A 88 -9.01 -6.53 -8.35
N ARG A 89 -10.09 -6.92 -7.65
CA ARG A 89 -10.66 -6.11 -6.55
C ARG A 89 -9.71 -5.96 -5.36
N THR A 90 -8.97 -7.01 -5.03
CA THR A 90 -7.95 -6.98 -3.98
C THR A 90 -6.88 -5.95 -4.30
N ILE A 91 -6.34 -5.95 -5.53
CA ILE A 91 -5.35 -4.98 -5.98
C ILE A 91 -5.96 -3.57 -6.03
N ALA A 92 -7.16 -3.40 -6.58
CA ALA A 92 -7.85 -2.11 -6.64
C ALA A 92 -8.09 -1.49 -5.26
N SER A 93 -8.35 -2.33 -4.23
CA SER A 93 -8.60 -1.87 -2.86
C SER A 93 -7.35 -1.32 -2.16
N LEU A 94 -6.16 -1.55 -2.71
CA LEU A 94 -4.90 -0.98 -2.24
C LEU A 94 -4.72 0.48 -2.71
N ASN A 95 -5.52 0.92 -3.68
CA ASN A 95 -5.49 2.31 -4.13
C ASN A 95 -6.19 3.20 -3.10
N LEU A 96 -5.44 4.15 -2.50
CA LEU A 96 -5.95 5.06 -1.47
C LEU A 96 -6.84 6.17 -2.02
N GLU A 97 -6.81 6.43 -3.34
CA GLU A 97 -7.65 7.45 -3.98
C GLU A 97 -9.15 7.11 -3.91
N THR A 98 -9.51 5.84 -3.72
CA THR A 98 -10.90 5.37 -3.66
C THR A 98 -11.49 5.34 -2.24
N GLY A 99 -10.75 5.79 -1.21
CA GLY A 99 -11.18 5.73 0.20
C GLY A 99 -11.75 7.05 0.73
N GLU A 100 -12.70 6.96 1.67
CA GLU A 100 -13.34 8.10 2.37
C GLU A 100 -12.39 8.94 3.24
N SER A 101 -11.10 8.59 3.31
CA SER A 101 -10.09 9.29 4.11
C SER A 101 -9.09 9.99 3.20
N SER A 102 -9.19 11.31 3.12
CA SER A 102 -8.25 12.18 2.39
C SER A 102 -6.82 12.17 3.00
N ILE A 103 -6.70 11.78 4.27
CA ILE A 103 -5.45 11.88 5.05
C ILE A 103 -4.39 10.92 4.50
N GLY A 104 -4.76 9.68 4.16
CA GLY A 104 -3.83 8.72 3.57
C GLY A 104 -3.30 9.11 2.19
N HIS A 105 -4.08 9.88 1.41
CA HIS A 105 -3.67 10.35 0.09
C HIS A 105 -2.49 11.33 0.16
N ASP A 106 -2.56 12.33 1.05
CA ASP A 106 -1.50 13.33 1.22
C ASP A 106 -0.18 12.70 1.66
N VAL A 107 -0.24 11.68 2.54
CA VAL A 107 0.95 10.92 2.97
C VAL A 107 1.56 10.13 1.81
N LEU A 108 0.74 9.48 0.99
CA LEU A 108 1.24 8.71 -0.17
C LEU A 108 1.90 9.60 -1.21
N GLU A 109 1.33 10.77 -1.49
CA GLU A 109 1.95 11.74 -2.38
C GLU A 109 3.35 12.14 -1.87
N GLN A 110 3.48 12.31 -0.54
CA GLN A 110 4.77 12.59 0.09
C GLN A 110 5.72 11.38 0.10
N VAL A 111 5.20 10.17 0.25
CA VAL A 111 6.04 8.94 0.22
C VAL A 111 6.85 8.84 -1.05
N HIS A 112 6.30 9.28 -2.18
CA HIS A 112 6.97 9.22 -3.48
C HIS A 112 8.00 10.34 -3.72
N LYS A 113 8.13 11.32 -2.82
CA LYS A 113 9.14 12.38 -2.96
C LYS A 113 10.54 11.88 -2.62
N PRO A 114 11.59 12.30 -3.37
CA PRO A 114 12.96 11.81 -3.16
C PRO A 114 13.48 11.98 -1.74
N GLN A 115 13.08 13.03 -1.04
CA GLN A 115 13.46 13.32 0.35
C GLN A 115 12.83 12.35 1.37
N ASN A 116 11.85 11.52 0.96
CA ASN A 116 11.15 10.58 1.83
C ASN A 116 11.48 9.11 1.50
N ALA A 117 12.67 8.84 0.96
CA ALA A 117 13.08 7.51 0.53
C ALA A 117 12.92 6.42 1.61
N LEU A 118 13.23 6.74 2.87
CA LEU A 118 13.06 5.82 4.00
C LEU A 118 11.57 5.47 4.21
N MET A 119 10.70 6.47 4.15
CA MET A 119 9.25 6.28 4.28
C MET A 119 8.71 5.40 3.15
N HIS A 120 9.15 5.65 1.91
CA HIS A 120 8.81 4.83 0.75
C HIS A 120 9.24 3.37 0.92
N GLN A 121 10.51 3.15 1.32
CA GLN A 121 11.04 1.80 1.55
C GLN A 121 10.25 1.04 2.62
N LYS A 122 9.97 1.67 3.76
CA LYS A 122 9.22 1.05 4.87
C LYS A 122 7.78 0.72 4.46
N MET A 123 7.11 1.63 3.73
CA MET A 123 5.76 1.39 3.21
C MET A 123 5.74 0.22 2.22
N GLN A 124 6.68 0.20 1.27
CA GLN A 124 6.81 -0.87 0.29
C GLN A 124 7.01 -2.23 0.97
N GLN A 125 7.91 -2.32 1.94
CA GLN A 125 8.14 -3.55 2.71
C GLN A 125 6.87 -3.99 3.45
N SER A 126 6.20 -3.07 4.15
CA SER A 126 4.99 -3.39 4.92
C SER A 126 3.84 -3.87 4.02
N LEU A 127 3.68 -3.28 2.83
CA LEU A 127 2.69 -3.73 1.86
C LEU A 127 3.04 -5.10 1.27
N LEU A 128 4.31 -5.35 0.95
CA LEU A 128 4.75 -6.66 0.46
C LEU A 128 4.45 -7.75 1.49
N ASP A 129 4.84 -7.53 2.75
CA ASP A 129 4.65 -8.51 3.82
C ASP A 129 3.17 -8.81 4.07
N GLY A 130 2.28 -7.84 3.85
CA GLY A 130 0.86 -7.99 4.09
C GLY A 130 0.02 -8.42 2.88
N VAL A 131 0.35 -7.92 1.68
CA VAL A 131 -0.46 -8.12 0.47
C VAL A 131 -0.08 -9.40 -0.28
N VAL A 132 1.21 -9.73 -0.33
CA VAL A 132 1.67 -10.96 -1.01
C VAL A 132 0.99 -12.21 -0.47
N PRO A 133 0.87 -12.44 0.85
CA PRO A 133 0.14 -13.59 1.39
C PRO A 133 -1.33 -13.64 0.94
N VAL A 134 -2.00 -12.49 0.87
CA VAL A 134 -3.42 -12.42 0.48
C VAL A 134 -3.59 -12.78 -0.99
N ILE A 135 -2.80 -12.20 -1.89
CA ILE A 135 -2.92 -12.47 -3.33
C ILE A 135 -2.41 -13.88 -3.65
N SER A 136 -1.33 -14.36 -3.04
CA SER A 136 -0.83 -15.71 -3.28
C SER A 136 -1.85 -16.79 -2.89
N SER A 137 -2.63 -16.59 -1.82
CA SER A 137 -3.70 -17.51 -1.47
C SER A 137 -4.81 -17.57 -2.53
N LEU A 138 -5.11 -16.46 -3.22
CA LEU A 138 -6.03 -16.45 -4.35
C LEU A 138 -5.44 -17.16 -5.58
N VAL A 139 -4.13 -17.05 -5.81
CA VAL A 139 -3.46 -17.80 -6.89
C VAL A 139 -3.47 -19.30 -6.59
N GLU A 140 -3.25 -19.71 -5.34
CA GLU A 140 -3.36 -21.12 -4.90
C GLU A 140 -4.78 -21.65 -5.05
N GLU A 141 -5.80 -20.85 -4.70
CA GLU A 141 -7.20 -21.18 -4.92
C GLU A 141 -7.48 -21.38 -6.43
N GLY A 142 -7.03 -20.45 -7.26
CA GLY A 142 -7.16 -20.55 -8.72
C GLY A 142 -6.43 -21.75 -9.34
N ASN A 143 -5.27 -22.14 -8.79
CA ASN A 143 -4.60 -23.40 -9.14
C ASN A 143 -5.48 -24.62 -8.80
N THR A 144 -6.09 -24.62 -7.63
CA THR A 144 -6.97 -25.71 -7.17
C THR A 144 -8.23 -25.82 -8.04
N GLU A 145 -8.76 -24.68 -8.49
CA GLU A 145 -9.91 -24.60 -9.40
C GLU A 145 -9.54 -24.91 -10.87
N GLY A 146 -8.25 -25.07 -11.19
CA GLY A 146 -7.76 -25.31 -12.56
C GLY A 146 -7.83 -24.07 -13.46
N ILE A 147 -7.97 -22.87 -12.87
CA ILE A 147 -7.99 -21.60 -13.56
C ILE A 147 -6.56 -21.10 -13.80
N PHE A 148 -5.67 -21.29 -12.80
CA PHE A 148 -4.25 -20.98 -12.86
C PHE A 148 -3.41 -22.25 -12.86
N HIS A 149 -2.15 -22.15 -13.32
CA HIS A 149 -1.17 -23.22 -13.35
C HIS A 149 0.20 -22.67 -12.95
N ALA A 150 0.23 -21.91 -11.87
CA ALA A 150 1.46 -21.31 -11.34
C ALA A 150 2.20 -22.34 -10.48
N ASP A 151 3.42 -22.71 -10.86
CA ASP A 151 4.24 -23.67 -10.10
C ASP A 151 4.68 -23.13 -8.73
N TYR A 152 4.87 -21.83 -8.63
CA TYR A 152 5.32 -21.11 -7.43
C TYR A 152 4.41 -19.91 -7.13
N PRO A 153 3.20 -20.12 -6.58
CA PRO A 153 2.18 -19.06 -6.42
C PRO A 153 2.68 -17.86 -5.62
N ARG A 154 3.41 -18.11 -4.51
CA ARG A 154 3.91 -17.05 -3.64
C ARG A 154 4.99 -16.22 -4.32
N GLU A 155 6.02 -16.88 -4.86
CA GLU A 155 7.15 -16.21 -5.53
C GLU A 155 6.70 -15.49 -6.80
N THR A 156 5.77 -16.08 -7.54
CA THR A 156 5.12 -15.45 -8.70
C THR A 156 4.40 -14.16 -8.26
N THR A 157 3.60 -14.22 -7.21
CA THR A 157 2.90 -13.05 -6.66
C THR A 157 3.89 -11.99 -6.19
N GLU A 158 4.93 -12.38 -5.46
CA GLU A 158 5.98 -11.47 -4.97
C GLU A 158 6.67 -10.73 -6.12
N MET A 159 7.07 -11.45 -7.17
CA MET A 159 7.67 -10.86 -8.39
C MET A 159 6.72 -9.86 -9.06
N LEU A 160 5.45 -10.19 -9.22
CA LEU A 160 4.46 -9.33 -9.85
C LEU A 160 4.20 -8.06 -9.03
N VAL A 161 4.06 -8.20 -7.71
CA VAL A 161 3.84 -7.06 -6.79
C VAL A 161 5.07 -6.15 -6.74
N LEU A 162 6.27 -6.72 -6.59
CA LEU A 162 7.53 -5.95 -6.60
C LEU A 162 7.72 -5.22 -7.93
N TYR A 163 7.53 -5.89 -9.05
CA TYR A 163 7.68 -5.26 -10.35
C TYR A 163 6.65 -4.12 -10.53
N SER A 164 5.38 -4.36 -10.22
CA SER A 164 4.33 -3.35 -10.38
C SER A 164 4.56 -2.12 -9.51
N SER A 165 5.04 -2.28 -8.27
CA SER A 165 5.31 -1.17 -7.35
C SER A 165 6.42 -0.22 -7.82
N ILE A 166 7.29 -0.69 -8.73
CA ILE A 166 8.36 0.11 -9.31
C ILE A 166 7.99 0.53 -10.75
N ALA A 167 7.51 -0.41 -11.55
CA ALA A 167 7.34 -0.22 -12.99
C ALA A 167 6.31 0.85 -13.38
N PHE A 168 5.29 1.04 -12.54
CA PHE A 168 4.19 1.99 -12.75
C PHE A 168 4.33 3.27 -11.91
N ASP A 169 5.48 3.48 -11.27
CA ASP A 169 5.76 4.69 -10.53
C ASP A 169 5.89 5.90 -11.48
N SER A 170 5.13 6.95 -11.21
CA SER A 170 5.11 8.19 -12.01
C SER A 170 6.47 8.89 -12.11
N ARG A 171 7.40 8.60 -11.18
CA ARG A 171 8.76 9.15 -11.17
C ARG A 171 9.60 8.78 -12.39
N PHE A 172 9.23 7.74 -13.13
CA PHE A 172 9.98 7.35 -14.35
C PHE A 172 9.71 8.24 -15.56
N GLY A 173 8.74 9.16 -15.51
CA GLY A 173 8.46 10.12 -16.58
C GLY A 173 8.21 9.46 -17.93
N LEU A 174 7.52 8.33 -17.94
CA LEU A 174 7.21 7.58 -19.16
C LEU A 174 6.23 8.34 -20.04
N THR A 175 6.43 8.26 -21.36
CA THR A 175 5.40 8.73 -22.28
C THR A 175 4.17 7.82 -22.24
N PRO A 176 2.97 8.30 -22.67
CA PRO A 176 1.78 7.47 -22.75
C PRO A 176 1.98 6.18 -23.55
N GLU A 177 2.76 6.23 -24.64
CA GLU A 177 3.07 5.07 -25.48
C GLU A 177 3.97 4.07 -24.73
N GLN A 178 4.98 4.56 -24.01
CA GLN A 178 5.86 3.73 -23.18
C GLN A 178 5.09 3.06 -22.04
N MET A 179 4.17 3.80 -21.40
CA MET A 179 3.30 3.27 -20.35
C MET A 179 2.39 2.18 -20.90
N THR A 180 1.74 2.43 -22.05
CA THR A 180 0.88 1.43 -22.72
C THR A 180 1.65 0.16 -23.03
N CYS A 181 2.84 0.26 -23.62
CA CYS A 181 3.69 -0.89 -23.91
C CYS A 181 4.05 -1.66 -22.64
N ARG A 182 4.39 -0.96 -21.56
CA ARG A 182 4.74 -1.57 -20.26
C ARG A 182 3.56 -2.30 -19.63
N ILE A 183 2.35 -1.72 -19.68
CA ILE A 183 1.12 -2.37 -19.20
C ILE A 183 0.84 -3.65 -20.00
N GLN A 184 0.92 -3.58 -21.33
CA GLN A 184 0.71 -4.76 -22.18
C GLN A 184 1.72 -5.87 -21.88
N ALA A 185 3.01 -5.51 -21.74
CA ALA A 185 4.05 -6.47 -21.38
C ALA A 185 3.83 -7.07 -19.98
N PHE A 186 3.39 -6.27 -19.01
CA PHE A 186 3.08 -6.74 -17.67
C PHE A 186 1.92 -7.74 -17.67
N ILE A 187 0.82 -7.44 -18.38
CA ILE A 187 -0.32 -8.34 -18.51
C ILE A 187 0.12 -9.66 -19.15
N HIS A 188 0.84 -9.58 -20.30
CA HIS A 188 1.33 -10.76 -20.99
C HIS A 188 2.23 -11.65 -20.11
N ASN A 189 3.16 -11.05 -19.38
CA ASN A 189 4.04 -11.78 -18.48
C ASN A 189 3.28 -12.38 -17.29
N THR A 190 2.28 -11.67 -16.76
CA THR A 190 1.40 -12.19 -15.70
C THR A 190 0.65 -13.44 -16.19
N GLU A 191 0.10 -13.41 -17.40
CA GLU A 191 -0.57 -14.57 -18.02
C GLU A 191 0.36 -15.77 -18.12
N LYS A 192 1.61 -15.55 -18.55
CA LYS A 192 2.63 -16.61 -18.65
C LYS A 192 2.99 -17.20 -17.27
N LEU A 193 3.19 -16.34 -16.27
CA LEU A 193 3.56 -16.77 -14.92
C LEU A 193 2.40 -17.48 -14.20
N LEU A 194 1.16 -17.10 -14.48
CA LEU A 194 -0.03 -17.77 -13.95
C LEU A 194 -0.44 -19.00 -14.77
N GLY A 195 0.20 -19.27 -15.92
CA GLY A 195 -0.11 -20.39 -16.79
C GLY A 195 -1.51 -20.35 -17.41
N VAL A 196 -2.01 -19.13 -17.71
CA VAL A 196 -3.35 -18.94 -18.30
C VAL A 196 -3.26 -18.64 -19.80
N GLU A 197 -4.40 -18.76 -20.49
CA GLU A 197 -4.51 -18.45 -21.90
C GLU A 197 -4.18 -16.97 -22.18
N SER A 198 -3.42 -16.73 -23.25
CA SER A 198 -3.01 -15.38 -23.64
C SER A 198 -4.23 -14.51 -23.97
N GLY A 199 -4.29 -13.33 -23.38
CA GLY A 199 -5.40 -12.38 -23.51
C GLY A 199 -6.51 -12.55 -22.45
N SER A 200 -6.52 -13.64 -21.67
CA SER A 200 -7.56 -13.90 -20.66
C SER A 200 -7.56 -12.89 -19.51
N MET A 201 -6.39 -12.34 -19.16
CA MET A 201 -6.26 -11.34 -18.09
C MET A 201 -6.33 -9.89 -18.61
N ALA A 202 -6.38 -9.68 -19.93
CA ALA A 202 -6.32 -8.35 -20.52
C ALA A 202 -7.47 -7.44 -20.04
N ALA A 203 -8.72 -7.90 -20.15
CA ALA A 203 -9.89 -7.11 -19.73
C ALA A 203 -10.00 -6.92 -18.22
N PRO A 204 -9.80 -7.93 -17.35
CA PRO A 204 -9.76 -7.75 -15.91
C PRO A 204 -8.68 -6.77 -15.46
N MET A 205 -7.45 -6.91 -15.96
CA MET A 205 -6.31 -6.07 -15.54
C MET A 205 -6.37 -4.66 -16.12
N ALA A 206 -6.91 -4.46 -17.33
CA ALA A 206 -7.06 -3.12 -17.91
C ALA A 206 -7.87 -2.18 -17.01
N ARG A 207 -8.84 -2.70 -16.25
CA ARG A 207 -9.63 -1.92 -15.28
C ARG A 207 -8.79 -1.36 -14.14
N LEU A 208 -7.75 -2.06 -13.70
CA LEU A 208 -6.82 -1.57 -12.68
C LEU A 208 -6.05 -0.34 -13.17
N PHE A 209 -5.61 -0.36 -14.41
CA PHE A 209 -4.84 0.73 -14.99
C PHE A 209 -5.70 1.93 -15.42
N GLN A 210 -6.99 1.73 -15.74
CA GLN A 210 -7.93 2.83 -16.03
C GLN A 210 -8.30 3.65 -14.78
N GLN A 211 -8.16 3.06 -13.59
CA GLN A 211 -8.43 3.74 -12.33
C GLN A 211 -7.18 4.41 -11.73
N ALA A 212 -5.99 4.07 -12.24
CA ALA A 212 -4.71 4.52 -11.71
C ALA A 212 -4.07 5.65 -12.54
N PHE A 213 -4.57 5.91 -13.74
CA PHE A 213 -4.10 6.92 -14.70
C PHE A 213 -5.28 7.59 -15.41
#